data_7de74b6cc43c8460fd970bceb2bda8e7
#
_entry.id   7de74b6cc43c8460fd970bceb2bda8e7
#
_cell.length_a   1.000
_cell.length_b   1.000
_cell.length_c   1.000
_cell.angle_alpha   90.00
_cell.angle_beta   90.00
_cell.angle_gamma   90.00
#
_symmetry.space_group_name_H-M   'P 1'
#
loop_
_entity.id
_entity.type
_entity.pdbx_description
1 polymer ?
#
loop_
_entity_poly.entity_id
_entity_poly.type
_entity_poly.pdbx_seq_one_letter_code
_entity_poly.pdbx_strand_id
1 'polypeptide(L)'
;MFNTEFLIFLQQNWGLYSVAGFAFIGFTLYLPKFIDSVTYFKSRKIQHINEALESNYVDNESKRLLSENITRIYLARSLGIKASGNEVRETLKIYDLLQGEFNTSMIYRSMNALPFKIYNLSSEELRHEKIEIEHKLRVNRYLMNIYVLIIFVTFPLFLYFSIPAFWNKEIFSYEYLNTGFLVGFGFLMSLSSYIMNLSEQKATQTAMDIVSCFIDKAESN
;
A
#
# COMPACT_ATOMS: atom_id res chain seq x y z
N MET A 1 2.92 -4.95 -43.80
CA MET A 1 2.04 -4.10 -44.59
C MET A 1 1.12 -3.40 -43.59
N PHE A 2 1.40 -2.15 -43.20
CA PHE A 2 0.50 -1.40 -42.30
C PHE A 2 -0.76 -1.09 -43.11
N ASN A 3 -1.92 -1.46 -42.58
CA ASN A 3 -3.20 -1.27 -43.23
C ASN A 3 -3.44 0.24 -43.37
N THR A 4 -3.75 0.72 -44.58
CA THR A 4 -4.05 2.13 -44.87
C THR A 4 -5.15 2.69 -43.98
N GLU A 5 -6.08 1.85 -43.55
CA GLU A 5 -7.17 2.22 -42.63
C GLU A 5 -6.67 2.53 -41.20
N PHE A 6 -5.63 1.86 -40.73
CA PHE A 6 -5.01 2.16 -39.44
C PHE A 6 -4.32 3.53 -39.46
N LEU A 7 -3.69 3.91 -40.58
CA LEU A 7 -3.10 5.23 -40.75
C LEU A 7 -4.16 6.35 -40.80
N ILE A 8 -5.28 6.11 -41.46
CA ILE A 8 -6.40 7.07 -41.49
C ILE A 8 -7.04 7.21 -40.12
N PHE A 9 -7.22 6.11 -39.37
CA PHE A 9 -7.71 6.12 -37.99
C PHE A 9 -6.76 6.92 -37.07
N LEU A 10 -5.46 6.67 -37.14
CA LEU A 10 -4.48 7.45 -36.39
C LEU A 10 -4.53 8.93 -36.79
N GLN A 11 -4.70 9.25 -38.07
CA GLN A 11 -4.77 10.61 -38.56
C GLN A 11 -6.04 11.36 -38.07
N GLN A 12 -7.18 10.66 -38.02
CA GLN A 12 -8.45 11.23 -37.51
C GLN A 12 -8.46 11.41 -35.99
N ASN A 13 -7.79 10.55 -35.25
CA ASN A 13 -7.75 10.59 -33.78
C ASN A 13 -6.38 11.07 -33.25
N TRP A 14 -5.51 11.55 -34.15
CA TRP A 14 -4.15 11.97 -33.85
C TRP A 14 -4.09 13.00 -32.72
N GLY A 15 -5.06 13.91 -32.65
CA GLY A 15 -5.15 14.91 -31.58
C GLY A 15 -5.25 14.31 -30.19
N LEU A 16 -6.09 13.31 -30.00
CA LEU A 16 -6.31 12.68 -28.70
C LEU A 16 -5.13 11.75 -28.29
N TYR A 17 -4.65 10.93 -29.23
CA TYR A 17 -3.53 10.02 -28.97
C TYR A 17 -2.19 10.73 -28.86
N SER A 18 -2.00 11.82 -29.61
CA SER A 18 -0.80 12.64 -29.45
C SER A 18 -0.77 13.34 -28.10
N VAL A 19 -1.88 13.91 -27.64
CA VAL A 19 -1.97 14.51 -26.30
C VAL A 19 -1.72 13.48 -25.21
N ALA A 20 -2.33 12.30 -25.29
CA ALA A 20 -2.10 11.20 -24.34
C ALA A 20 -0.66 10.70 -24.38
N GLY A 21 -0.08 10.53 -25.58
CA GLY A 21 1.30 10.13 -25.77
C GLY A 21 2.30 11.16 -25.24
N PHE A 22 2.09 12.45 -25.53
CA PHE A 22 2.91 13.54 -25.01
C PHE A 22 2.78 13.68 -23.49
N ALA A 23 1.57 13.50 -22.94
CA ALA A 23 1.36 13.50 -21.49
C ALA A 23 2.12 12.33 -20.82
N PHE A 24 2.08 11.13 -21.41
CA PHE A 24 2.79 9.96 -20.91
C PHE A 24 4.31 10.13 -21.01
N ILE A 25 4.82 10.60 -22.14
CA ILE A 25 6.25 10.90 -22.34
C ILE A 25 6.68 12.01 -21.38
N GLY A 26 5.89 13.08 -21.28
CA GLY A 26 6.14 14.17 -20.33
C GLY A 26 6.20 13.63 -18.89
N PHE A 27 5.23 12.83 -18.49
CA PHE A 27 5.20 12.22 -17.16
C PHE A 27 6.45 11.36 -16.90
N THR A 28 6.82 10.48 -17.82
CA THR A 28 8.00 9.61 -17.67
C THR A 28 9.32 10.38 -17.63
N LEU A 29 9.45 11.44 -18.42
CA LEU A 29 10.64 12.29 -18.42
C LEU A 29 10.75 13.18 -17.17
N TYR A 30 9.61 13.64 -16.62
CA TYR A 30 9.60 14.49 -15.43
C TYR A 30 9.56 13.70 -14.11
N LEU A 31 9.17 12.42 -14.16
CA LEU A 31 9.09 11.57 -12.97
C LEU A 31 10.42 11.51 -12.17
N PRO A 32 11.60 11.31 -12.81
CA PRO A 32 12.88 11.33 -12.07
C PRO A 32 13.13 12.68 -11.39
N LYS A 33 12.93 13.79 -12.10
CA LYS A 33 13.10 15.15 -11.56
C LYS A 33 12.15 15.43 -10.40
N PHE A 34 10.92 14.92 -10.48
CA PHE A 34 9.95 15.03 -9.40
C PHE A 34 10.41 14.22 -8.17
N ILE A 35 10.89 12.99 -8.36
CA ILE A 35 11.44 12.15 -7.28
C ILE A 35 12.64 12.83 -6.64
N ASP A 36 13.57 13.36 -7.45
CA ASP A 36 14.74 14.09 -6.96
C ASP A 36 14.34 15.34 -6.16
N SER A 37 13.37 16.12 -6.63
CA SER A 37 12.84 17.27 -5.91
C SER A 37 12.24 16.86 -4.55
N VAL A 38 11.41 15.81 -4.52
CA VAL A 38 10.81 15.31 -3.27
C VAL A 38 11.92 14.83 -2.30
N THR A 39 12.95 14.15 -2.82
CA THR A 39 14.08 13.68 -2.01
C THR A 39 14.91 14.85 -1.47
N TYR A 40 15.16 15.86 -2.30
CA TYR A 40 15.83 17.07 -1.92
C TYR A 40 15.09 17.84 -0.82
N PHE A 41 13.78 18.04 -0.97
CA PHE A 41 12.97 18.69 0.08
C PHE A 41 12.98 17.91 1.40
N LYS A 42 12.91 16.57 1.33
CA LYS A 42 13.00 15.72 2.53
C LYS A 42 14.37 15.81 3.23
N SER A 43 15.46 15.85 2.46
CA SER A 43 16.82 15.99 3.03
C SER A 43 17.04 17.38 3.64
N ARG A 44 16.58 18.43 2.96
CA ARG A 44 16.66 19.81 3.46
C ARG A 44 15.86 20.01 4.75
N LYS A 45 14.67 19.36 4.83
CA LYS A 45 13.89 19.39 6.08
C LYS A 45 14.66 18.79 7.26
N ILE A 46 15.37 17.68 7.07
CA ILE A 46 16.20 17.07 8.13
C ILE A 46 17.35 18.00 8.51
N GLN A 47 18.02 18.59 7.52
CA GLN A 47 19.09 19.54 7.76
C GLN A 47 18.62 20.73 8.61
N HIS A 48 17.51 21.36 8.28
CA HIS A 48 16.95 22.45 9.07
C HIS A 48 16.54 22.03 10.49
N ILE A 49 16.04 20.81 10.68
CA ILE A 49 15.75 20.33 12.03
C ILE A 49 17.04 20.12 12.81
N ASN A 50 18.11 19.60 12.22
CA ASN A 50 19.42 19.46 12.87
C ASN A 50 20.00 20.83 13.26
N GLU A 51 19.96 21.80 12.34
CA GLU A 51 20.40 23.18 12.61
C GLU A 51 19.60 23.80 13.79
N ALA A 52 18.27 23.54 13.83
CA ALA A 52 17.44 24.01 14.94
C ALA A 52 17.79 23.33 16.29
N LEU A 53 18.13 22.04 16.26
CA LEU A 53 18.55 21.30 17.47
C LEU A 53 19.89 21.83 18.04
N GLU A 54 20.79 22.26 17.17
CA GLU A 54 22.09 22.85 17.55
C GLU A 54 21.96 24.30 17.98
N SER A 55 20.87 24.98 17.60
CA SER A 55 20.67 26.40 17.91
C SER A 55 20.40 26.64 19.37
N ASN A 56 21.04 27.71 19.92
CA ASN A 56 20.78 28.17 21.26
C ASN A 56 19.48 28.99 21.39
N TYR A 57 18.87 29.35 20.27
CA TYR A 57 17.61 30.13 20.25
C TYR A 57 16.37 29.28 20.40
N VAL A 58 16.49 27.95 20.31
CA VAL A 58 15.38 27.01 20.45
C VAL A 58 15.36 26.48 21.88
N ASP A 59 14.19 26.56 22.51
CA ASP A 59 13.98 26.07 23.88
C ASP A 59 14.02 24.52 23.93
N ASN A 60 14.25 23.98 25.13
CA ASN A 60 14.44 22.54 25.34
C ASN A 60 13.20 21.71 25.01
N GLU A 61 12.01 22.27 25.19
CA GLU A 61 10.77 21.55 24.83
C GLU A 61 10.60 21.42 23.33
N SER A 62 10.86 22.52 22.60
CA SER A 62 10.88 22.50 21.13
C SER A 62 11.96 21.57 20.58
N LYS A 63 13.16 21.54 21.21
CA LYS A 63 14.22 20.58 20.85
C LYS A 63 13.78 19.12 21.02
N ARG A 64 13.07 18.82 22.11
CA ARG A 64 12.53 17.48 22.34
C ARG A 64 11.55 17.07 21.21
N LEU A 65 10.62 17.94 20.84
CA LEU A 65 9.68 17.69 19.76
C LEU A 65 10.37 17.53 18.39
N LEU A 66 11.39 18.33 18.11
CA LEU A 66 12.19 18.21 16.89
C LEU A 66 12.97 16.90 16.86
N SER A 67 13.56 16.48 17.98
CA SER A 67 14.28 15.20 18.11
C SER A 67 13.34 14.00 17.89
N GLU A 68 12.13 14.04 18.45
CA GLU A 68 11.12 13.02 18.20
C GLU A 68 10.73 12.97 16.70
N ASN A 69 10.61 14.11 16.05
CA ASN A 69 10.28 14.19 14.63
C ASN A 69 11.41 13.64 13.74
N ILE A 70 12.65 13.93 14.04
CA ILE A 70 13.82 13.35 13.36
C ILE A 70 13.82 11.83 13.53
N THR A 71 13.67 11.34 14.76
CA THR A 71 13.63 9.91 15.05
C THR A 71 12.57 9.22 14.22
N ARG A 72 11.35 9.79 14.11
CA ARG A 72 10.28 9.26 13.24
C ARG A 72 10.69 9.21 11.77
N ILE A 73 11.36 10.26 11.26
CA ILE A 73 11.82 10.29 9.86
C ILE A 73 12.87 9.21 9.60
N TYR A 74 13.83 9.03 10.51
CA TYR A 74 14.85 7.99 10.38
C TYR A 74 14.26 6.59 10.48
N LEU A 75 13.36 6.34 11.42
CA LEU A 75 12.66 5.05 11.53
C LEU A 75 11.81 4.75 10.30
N ALA A 76 11.13 5.75 9.74
CA ALA A 76 10.39 5.60 8.51
C ALA A 76 11.29 5.24 7.31
N ARG A 77 12.52 5.77 7.27
CA ARG A 77 13.48 5.48 6.20
C ARG A 77 14.18 4.12 6.38
N SER A 78 14.63 3.81 7.59
CA SER A 78 15.41 2.58 7.86
C SER A 78 14.56 1.34 8.00
N LEU A 79 13.37 1.46 8.59
CA LEU A 79 12.49 0.33 8.89
C LEU A 79 11.22 0.31 8.02
N GLY A 80 11.00 1.32 7.18
CA GLY A 80 9.76 1.47 6.40
C GLY A 80 8.52 1.79 7.26
N ILE A 81 8.73 2.23 8.50
CA ILE A 81 7.67 2.45 9.49
C ILE A 81 7.26 3.91 9.49
N LYS A 82 6.06 4.22 8.97
CA LYS A 82 5.45 5.56 9.03
C LYS A 82 4.57 5.68 10.27
N ALA A 83 5.17 5.56 11.46
CA ALA A 83 4.44 5.44 12.71
C ALA A 83 4.52 6.70 13.59
N SER A 84 3.58 6.85 14.51
CA SER A 84 3.70 7.75 15.65
C SER A 84 4.77 7.25 16.63
N GLY A 85 5.31 8.13 17.47
CA GLY A 85 6.33 7.73 18.47
C GLY A 85 5.85 6.62 19.40
N ASN A 86 4.55 6.57 19.71
CA ASN A 86 3.95 5.51 20.53
C ASN A 86 3.90 4.17 19.80
N GLU A 87 3.46 4.14 18.54
CA GLU A 87 3.43 2.91 17.74
C GLU A 87 4.82 2.32 17.55
N VAL A 88 5.84 3.17 17.37
CA VAL A 88 7.23 2.72 17.30
C VAL A 88 7.68 2.07 18.60
N ARG A 89 7.38 2.70 19.76
CA ARG A 89 7.71 2.14 21.07
C ARG A 89 7.03 0.78 21.30
N GLU A 90 5.75 0.68 20.96
CA GLU A 90 5.02 -0.58 21.08
C GLU A 90 5.61 -1.66 20.15
N THR A 91 5.94 -1.32 18.90
CA THR A 91 6.59 -2.24 17.97
C THR A 91 7.93 -2.74 18.49
N LEU A 92 8.78 -1.86 19.01
CA LEU A 92 10.08 -2.23 19.57
C LEU A 92 9.91 -3.07 20.84
N LYS A 93 8.95 -2.76 21.69
CA LYS A 93 8.66 -3.53 22.89
C LYS A 93 8.21 -4.94 22.56
N ILE A 94 7.32 -5.11 21.57
CA ILE A 94 6.92 -6.45 21.08
C ILE A 94 8.11 -7.18 20.49
N TYR A 95 8.95 -6.51 19.69
CA TYR A 95 10.16 -7.08 19.11
C TYR A 95 11.13 -7.62 20.18
N ASP A 96 11.38 -6.83 21.20
CA ASP A 96 12.27 -7.22 22.31
C ASP A 96 11.70 -8.40 23.10
N LEU A 97 10.40 -8.40 23.39
CA LEU A 97 9.73 -9.50 24.10
C LEU A 97 9.70 -10.80 23.30
N LEU A 98 9.64 -10.71 21.96
CA LEU A 98 9.69 -11.87 21.06
C LEU A 98 11.14 -12.25 20.68
N GLN A 99 12.15 -11.61 21.29
CA GLN A 99 13.57 -11.90 21.06
C GLN A 99 14.00 -11.89 19.58
N GLY A 100 13.34 -11.05 18.78
CA GLY A 100 13.67 -10.89 17.36
C GLY A 100 13.14 -12.00 16.43
N GLU A 101 12.25 -12.88 16.89
CA GLU A 101 11.61 -13.90 16.04
C GLU A 101 10.88 -13.28 14.84
N PHE A 102 10.37 -12.08 15.00
CA PHE A 102 9.70 -11.33 13.94
C PHE A 102 10.45 -10.05 13.57
N ASN A 103 10.49 -9.71 12.29
CA ASN A 103 11.06 -8.44 11.84
C ASN A 103 10.18 -7.28 12.31
N THR A 104 10.80 -6.17 12.76
CA THR A 104 10.12 -4.95 13.20
C THR A 104 9.11 -4.42 12.19
N SER A 105 9.41 -4.50 10.88
CA SER A 105 8.47 -4.09 9.83
C SER A 105 7.23 -4.99 9.73
N MET A 106 7.36 -6.28 10.04
CA MET A 106 6.24 -7.22 10.07
C MET A 106 5.35 -6.93 11.29
N ILE A 107 5.95 -6.75 12.47
CA ILE A 107 5.23 -6.38 13.69
C ILE A 107 4.46 -5.08 13.46
N TYR A 108 5.12 -4.05 12.93
CA TYR A 108 4.48 -2.76 12.67
C TYR A 108 3.27 -2.89 11.71
N ARG A 109 3.39 -3.62 10.63
CA ARG A 109 2.29 -3.83 9.68
C ARG A 109 1.11 -4.58 10.31
N SER A 110 1.38 -5.44 11.26
CA SER A 110 0.35 -6.20 11.98
C SER A 110 -0.29 -5.44 13.14
N MET A 111 0.25 -4.26 13.54
CA MET A 111 -0.25 -3.48 14.68
C MET A 111 -1.75 -3.15 14.61
N ASN A 112 -2.30 -2.92 13.41
CA ASN A 112 -3.73 -2.68 13.24
C ASN A 112 -4.62 -3.92 13.52
N ALA A 113 -4.02 -5.11 13.46
CA ALA A 113 -4.71 -6.37 13.74
C ALA A 113 -4.38 -6.91 15.13
N LEU A 114 -3.35 -6.37 15.80
CA LEU A 114 -2.96 -6.74 17.14
C LEU A 114 -3.77 -5.95 18.18
N PRO A 115 -4.12 -6.58 19.32
CA PRO A 115 -4.72 -5.88 20.45
C PRO A 115 -3.74 -4.88 21.05
N PHE A 116 -4.29 -3.76 21.56
CA PHE A 116 -3.47 -2.74 22.20
C PHE A 116 -2.78 -3.31 23.46
N LYS A 117 -1.46 -3.11 23.55
CA LYS A 117 -0.62 -3.62 24.65
C LYS A 117 -0.77 -5.15 24.88
N ILE A 118 -0.69 -5.90 23.81
CA ILE A 118 -0.79 -7.37 23.79
C ILE A 118 0.00 -8.06 24.93
N TYR A 119 1.13 -7.50 25.33
CA TYR A 119 2.00 -8.03 26.38
C TYR A 119 1.44 -7.87 27.83
N ASN A 120 0.33 -7.17 28.00
CA ASN A 120 -0.37 -7.01 29.28
C ASN A 120 -1.60 -7.93 29.40
N LEU A 121 -1.94 -8.66 28.34
CA LEU A 121 -3.12 -9.51 28.31
C LEU A 121 -2.83 -10.86 28.99
N SER A 122 -3.83 -11.40 29.67
CA SER A 122 -3.81 -12.74 30.22
C SER A 122 -3.89 -13.81 29.11
N SER A 123 -3.54 -15.06 29.44
CA SER A 123 -3.63 -16.18 28.47
C SER A 123 -5.04 -16.37 27.93
N GLU A 124 -6.08 -16.15 28.75
CA GLU A 124 -7.48 -16.26 28.31
C GLU A 124 -7.85 -15.14 27.33
N GLU A 125 -7.45 -13.89 27.62
CA GLU A 125 -7.69 -12.76 26.74
C GLU A 125 -6.95 -12.94 25.41
N LEU A 126 -5.70 -13.42 25.43
CA LEU A 126 -4.92 -13.72 24.21
C LEU A 126 -5.59 -14.80 23.36
N ARG A 127 -6.18 -15.83 23.98
CA ARG A 127 -6.94 -16.88 23.26
C ARG A 127 -8.19 -16.29 22.60
N HIS A 128 -8.90 -15.40 23.30
CA HIS A 128 -10.06 -14.72 22.73
C HIS A 128 -9.68 -13.84 21.52
N GLU A 129 -8.62 -13.06 21.65
CA GLU A 129 -8.08 -12.23 20.56
C GLU A 129 -7.64 -13.10 19.35
N LYS A 130 -7.03 -14.26 19.60
CA LYS A 130 -6.67 -15.21 18.55
C LYS A 130 -7.89 -15.65 17.74
N ILE A 131 -9.00 -15.97 18.41
CA ILE A 131 -10.26 -16.36 17.73
C ILE A 131 -10.80 -15.23 16.89
N GLU A 132 -10.72 -13.98 17.37
CA GLU A 132 -11.16 -12.80 16.61
C GLU A 132 -10.29 -12.56 15.36
N ILE A 133 -8.97 -12.69 15.50
CA ILE A 133 -8.04 -12.58 14.38
C ILE A 133 -8.27 -13.70 13.36
N GLU A 134 -8.50 -14.93 13.80
CA GLU A 134 -8.87 -16.04 12.90
C GLU A 134 -10.18 -15.77 12.14
N HIS A 135 -11.15 -15.17 12.80
CA HIS A 135 -12.39 -14.78 12.13
C HIS A 135 -12.12 -13.72 11.05
N LYS A 136 -11.33 -12.69 11.36
CA LYS A 136 -10.91 -11.67 10.37
C LYS A 136 -10.17 -12.32 9.19
N LEU A 137 -9.26 -13.26 9.44
CA LEU A 137 -8.56 -14.00 8.38
C LEU A 137 -9.51 -14.78 7.47
N ARG A 138 -10.51 -15.44 8.03
CA ARG A 138 -11.53 -16.17 7.25
C ARG A 138 -12.35 -15.23 6.37
N VAL A 139 -12.78 -14.09 6.91
CA VAL A 139 -13.52 -13.06 6.15
C VAL A 139 -12.65 -12.50 5.02
N ASN A 140 -11.39 -12.14 5.29
CA ASN A 140 -10.50 -11.62 4.27
C ASN A 140 -10.23 -12.64 3.15
N ARG A 141 -10.07 -13.93 3.50
CA ARG A 141 -9.92 -15.02 2.51
C ARG A 141 -11.18 -15.16 1.64
N TYR A 142 -12.35 -15.06 2.24
CA TYR A 142 -13.60 -15.10 1.49
C TYR A 142 -13.73 -13.92 0.52
N LEU A 143 -13.43 -12.71 0.97
CA LEU A 143 -13.41 -11.52 0.12
C LEU A 143 -12.40 -11.64 -1.03
N MET A 144 -11.21 -12.16 -0.76
CA MET A 144 -10.21 -12.41 -1.82
C MET A 144 -10.75 -13.36 -2.90
N ASN A 145 -11.45 -14.43 -2.52
CA ASN A 145 -12.04 -15.36 -3.48
C ASN A 145 -13.10 -14.66 -4.34
N ILE A 146 -13.90 -13.76 -3.76
CA ILE A 146 -14.87 -12.95 -4.51
C ILE A 146 -14.14 -12.04 -5.50
N TYR A 147 -13.08 -11.35 -5.10
CA TYR A 147 -12.32 -10.49 -6.02
C TYR A 147 -11.67 -11.28 -7.16
N VAL A 148 -11.12 -12.47 -6.88
CA VAL A 148 -10.58 -13.36 -7.92
C VAL A 148 -11.68 -13.73 -8.92
N LEU A 149 -12.88 -14.07 -8.46
CA LEU A 149 -14.00 -14.40 -9.32
C LEU A 149 -14.42 -13.19 -10.18
N ILE A 150 -14.52 -12.00 -9.59
CA ILE A 150 -14.83 -10.76 -10.33
C ILE A 150 -13.76 -10.49 -11.39
N ILE A 151 -12.48 -10.59 -11.04
CA ILE A 151 -11.35 -10.41 -11.97
C ILE A 151 -11.44 -11.42 -13.11
N PHE A 152 -11.73 -12.68 -12.80
CA PHE A 152 -11.85 -13.75 -13.80
C PHE A 152 -13.00 -13.53 -14.79
N VAL A 153 -14.08 -12.88 -14.35
CA VAL A 153 -15.22 -12.54 -15.22
C VAL A 153 -14.95 -11.23 -15.98
N THR A 154 -14.44 -10.20 -15.31
CA THR A 154 -14.28 -8.87 -15.91
C THR A 154 -13.12 -8.80 -16.89
N PHE A 155 -12.06 -9.57 -16.69
CA PHE A 155 -10.90 -9.55 -17.59
C PHE A 155 -11.21 -10.06 -19.00
N PRO A 156 -11.86 -11.22 -19.21
CA PRO A 156 -12.29 -11.65 -20.55
C PRO A 156 -13.29 -10.69 -21.20
N LEU A 157 -14.22 -10.12 -20.42
CA LEU A 157 -15.15 -9.13 -20.93
C LEU A 157 -14.42 -7.85 -21.38
N PHE A 158 -13.45 -7.39 -20.61
CA PHE A 158 -12.60 -6.25 -21.00
C PHE A 158 -11.87 -6.54 -22.33
N LEU A 159 -11.28 -7.73 -22.48
CA LEU A 159 -10.63 -8.12 -23.73
C LEU A 159 -11.63 -8.20 -24.87
N TYR A 160 -12.82 -8.77 -24.62
CA TYR A 160 -13.88 -8.89 -25.63
C TYR A 160 -14.32 -7.53 -26.17
N PHE A 161 -14.48 -6.53 -25.31
CA PHE A 161 -14.86 -5.18 -25.73
C PHE A 161 -13.68 -4.35 -26.25
N SER A 162 -12.47 -4.60 -25.80
CA SER A 162 -11.29 -3.81 -26.18
C SER A 162 -10.67 -4.26 -27.50
N ILE A 163 -10.55 -5.57 -27.74
CA ILE A 163 -9.89 -6.11 -28.94
C ILE A 163 -10.64 -5.74 -30.24
N PRO A 164 -11.96 -5.94 -30.37
CA PRO A 164 -12.67 -5.55 -31.58
C PRO A 164 -12.66 -4.05 -31.84
N ALA A 165 -12.68 -3.22 -30.78
CA ALA A 165 -12.59 -1.77 -30.90
C ALA A 165 -11.28 -1.32 -31.58
N PHE A 166 -10.21 -2.11 -31.47
CA PHE A 166 -8.94 -1.84 -32.14
C PHE A 166 -8.87 -2.38 -33.59
N TRP A 167 -9.69 -3.38 -33.94
CA TRP A 167 -9.55 -4.13 -35.21
C TRP A 167 -10.66 -3.86 -36.22
N ASN A 168 -11.84 -3.40 -35.81
CA ASN A 168 -12.98 -3.28 -36.70
C ASN A 168 -13.71 -1.94 -36.54
N LYS A 169 -13.64 -1.09 -37.58
CA LYS A 169 -14.23 0.26 -37.61
C LYS A 169 -15.76 0.28 -37.44
N GLU A 170 -16.45 -0.74 -37.94
CA GLU A 170 -17.92 -0.80 -37.91
C GLU A 170 -18.48 -1.06 -36.49
N ILE A 171 -17.66 -1.64 -35.61
CA ILE A 171 -18.02 -1.95 -34.22
C ILE A 171 -17.65 -0.76 -33.28
N PHE A 172 -17.00 0.27 -33.80
CA PHE A 172 -16.56 1.43 -33.03
C PHE A 172 -17.73 2.39 -32.76
N SER A 173 -18.79 1.88 -32.11
CA SER A 173 -19.84 2.73 -31.59
C SER A 173 -19.42 3.32 -30.25
N TYR A 174 -19.87 4.55 -29.97
CA TYR A 174 -19.64 5.22 -28.69
C TYR A 174 -20.08 4.33 -27.50
N GLU A 175 -21.10 3.53 -27.67
CA GLU A 175 -21.61 2.58 -26.66
C GLU A 175 -20.59 1.46 -26.35
N TYR A 176 -19.92 0.93 -27.37
CA TYR A 176 -18.90 -0.13 -27.20
C TYR A 176 -17.67 0.37 -26.44
N LEU A 177 -17.23 1.59 -26.77
CA LEU A 177 -16.12 2.27 -26.10
C LEU A 177 -16.46 2.56 -24.63
N ASN A 178 -17.67 3.06 -24.36
CA ASN A 178 -18.13 3.36 -23.02
C ASN A 178 -18.25 2.08 -22.18
N THR A 179 -18.81 0.99 -22.76
CA THR A 179 -18.90 -0.30 -22.08
C THR A 179 -17.52 -0.89 -21.79
N GLY A 180 -16.61 -0.87 -22.77
CA GLY A 180 -15.23 -1.30 -22.59
C GLY A 180 -14.48 -0.53 -21.49
N PHE A 181 -14.69 0.80 -21.43
CA PHE A 181 -14.13 1.65 -20.38
C PHE A 181 -14.67 1.30 -18.99
N LEU A 182 -16.00 1.12 -18.86
CA LEU A 182 -16.64 0.75 -17.59
C LEU A 182 -16.16 -0.61 -17.08
N VAL A 183 -16.08 -1.60 -17.98
CA VAL A 183 -15.59 -2.95 -17.64
C VAL A 183 -14.11 -2.88 -17.26
N GLY A 184 -13.28 -2.13 -18.01
CA GLY A 184 -11.87 -1.92 -17.69
C GLY A 184 -11.65 -1.24 -16.34
N PHE A 185 -12.45 -0.22 -16.04
CA PHE A 185 -12.44 0.44 -14.74
C PHE A 185 -12.82 -0.53 -13.61
N GLY A 186 -13.89 -1.32 -13.80
CA GLY A 186 -14.30 -2.35 -12.84
C GLY A 186 -13.20 -3.40 -12.59
N PHE A 187 -12.51 -3.83 -13.64
CA PHE A 187 -11.35 -4.73 -13.53
C PHE A 187 -10.22 -4.11 -12.71
N LEU A 188 -9.83 -2.87 -13.01
CA LEU A 188 -8.75 -2.18 -12.28
C LEU A 188 -9.09 -1.96 -10.80
N MET A 189 -10.33 -1.60 -10.50
CA MET A 189 -10.80 -1.44 -9.12
C MET A 189 -10.77 -2.78 -8.37
N SER A 190 -11.21 -3.87 -9.00
CA SER A 190 -11.19 -5.21 -8.40
C SER A 190 -9.76 -5.70 -8.17
N LEU A 191 -8.85 -5.45 -9.12
CA LEU A 191 -7.43 -5.79 -8.99
C LEU A 191 -6.76 -5.00 -7.84
N SER A 192 -7.04 -3.71 -7.76
CA SER A 192 -6.54 -2.86 -6.66
C SER A 192 -7.04 -3.35 -5.31
N SER A 193 -8.34 -3.66 -5.19
CA SER A 193 -8.94 -4.18 -3.97
C SER A 193 -8.36 -5.55 -3.58
N TYR A 194 -8.11 -6.42 -4.55
CA TYR A 194 -7.43 -7.70 -4.31
C TYR A 194 -6.03 -7.53 -3.73
N ILE A 195 -5.22 -6.63 -4.31
CA ILE A 195 -3.85 -6.34 -3.83
C ILE A 195 -3.88 -5.78 -2.39
N MET A 196 -4.81 -4.87 -2.09
CA MET A 196 -4.97 -4.33 -0.74
C MET A 196 -5.34 -5.42 0.26
N ASN A 197 -6.32 -6.27 -0.05
CA ASN A 197 -6.72 -7.39 0.82
C ASN A 197 -5.61 -8.42 1.01
N LEU A 198 -4.78 -8.67 -0.01
CA LEU A 198 -3.62 -9.55 0.12
C LEU A 198 -2.60 -9.02 1.13
N SER A 199 -2.37 -7.70 1.13
CA SER A 199 -1.50 -7.05 2.12
C SER A 199 -2.06 -7.14 3.53
N GLU A 200 -3.36 -6.90 3.69
CA GLU A 200 -4.06 -7.00 4.97
C GLU A 200 -4.10 -8.43 5.50
N GLN A 201 -4.32 -9.42 4.65
CA GLN A 201 -4.27 -10.83 5.01
C GLN A 201 -2.90 -11.23 5.58
N LYS A 202 -1.81 -10.81 4.93
CA LYS A 202 -0.45 -11.06 5.43
C LYS A 202 -0.22 -10.41 6.78
N ALA A 203 -0.67 -9.18 6.97
CA ALA A 203 -0.56 -8.46 8.25
C ALA A 203 -1.36 -9.17 9.36
N THR A 204 -2.58 -9.61 9.06
CA THR A 204 -3.44 -10.33 10.01
C THR A 204 -2.89 -11.72 10.33
N GLN A 205 -2.28 -12.42 9.34
CA GLN A 205 -1.59 -13.68 9.59
C GLN A 205 -0.40 -13.50 10.54
N THR A 206 0.43 -12.47 10.30
CA THR A 206 1.54 -12.14 11.20
C THR A 206 1.03 -11.79 12.61
N ALA A 207 -0.08 -11.07 12.72
CA ALA A 207 -0.69 -10.80 14.04
C ALA A 207 -1.09 -12.08 14.76
N MET A 208 -1.68 -13.03 14.07
CA MET A 208 -2.05 -14.34 14.64
C MET A 208 -0.82 -15.11 15.14
N ASP A 209 0.24 -15.12 14.35
CA ASP A 209 1.50 -15.80 14.73
C ASP A 209 2.12 -15.15 15.97
N ILE A 210 2.12 -13.80 16.04
CA ILE A 210 2.58 -13.04 17.22
C ILE A 210 1.75 -13.41 18.46
N VAL A 211 0.41 -13.38 18.37
CA VAL A 211 -0.47 -13.75 19.50
C VAL A 211 -0.21 -15.18 19.96
N SER A 212 0.00 -16.11 19.02
CA SER A 212 0.33 -17.50 19.35
C SER A 212 1.64 -17.59 20.14
N CYS A 213 2.71 -16.88 19.72
CA CYS A 213 3.96 -16.82 20.47
C CYS A 213 3.79 -16.25 21.90
N PHE A 214 2.91 -15.26 22.08
CA PHE A 214 2.63 -14.75 23.42
C PHE A 214 1.87 -15.75 24.29
N ILE A 215 0.92 -16.53 23.71
CA ILE A 215 0.23 -17.61 24.42
C ILE A 215 1.24 -18.68 24.88
N ASP A 216 2.10 -19.16 23.98
CA ASP A 216 3.11 -20.19 24.26
C ASP A 216 4.06 -19.74 25.37
N LYS A 217 4.48 -18.46 25.36
CA LYS A 217 5.31 -17.88 26.43
C LYS A 217 4.57 -17.77 27.77
N ALA A 218 3.29 -17.44 27.74
CA ALA A 218 2.48 -17.31 28.97
C ALA A 218 2.18 -18.69 29.60
N GLU A 219 2.14 -19.75 28.79
CA GLU A 219 1.95 -21.14 29.28
C GLU A 219 3.24 -21.82 29.75
N SER A 220 4.38 -21.29 29.29
CA SER A 220 5.73 -21.84 29.69
C SER A 220 6.28 -21.24 30.99
N ASN A 221 5.70 -20.16 31.51
CA ASN A 221 6.04 -19.51 32.77
C ASN A 221 5.08 -19.87 33.89
#